data_f16eaffc1357847fb533ed650b5fd78d
#
_entry.id   f16eaffc1357847fb533ed650b5fd78d
#
_cell.length_a   1.000
_cell.length_b   1.000
_cell.length_c   1.000
_cell.angle_alpha   90.00
_cell.angle_beta   90.00
_cell.angle_gamma   90.00
#
_symmetry.space_group_name_H-M   'P 1'
#
loop_
_entity.id
_entity.type
_entity.pdbx_description
1 polymer ?
#
loop_
_entity_poly.entity_id
_entity_poly.type
_entity_poly.pdbx_seq_one_letter_code
_entity_poly.pdbx_strand_id
1 'polypeptide(L)'
;MELRRRPGKRGGRQAGFSLLEVMIAIVVLAVGIVSLLGLFTVAVGNMQVAQEDLIARQKAAQALESVFAARDTAQLTYAQIQNVANGGVFLNGPQPLLQPGPDGIIGTADDVGPPDQIILPGPDGLLGTGDDVIVPLSGFTRQIDITQVFLPSGAVDPSLRQITVTISYATPQRGFRTYQVASYISSYR
;
A
#
# COMPACT_ATOMS: atom_id res chain seq x y z
N MET A 1 29.42 -64.54 -60.14
CA MET A 1 29.34 -63.02 -60.08
C MET A 1 27.96 -62.71 -59.59
N GLU A 2 27.85 -62.45 -58.24
CA GLU A 2 26.61 -62.39 -57.52
C GLU A 2 26.25 -60.91 -57.27
N LEU A 3 25.17 -60.42 -57.90
CA LEU A 3 24.70 -59.02 -57.78
C LEU A 3 23.92 -58.86 -56.50
N ARG A 4 24.54 -58.26 -55.48
CA ARG A 4 23.94 -57.82 -54.21
C ARG A 4 22.91 -56.73 -54.50
N ARG A 5 21.60 -57.01 -54.33
CA ARG A 5 20.50 -56.09 -54.37
C ARG A 5 20.58 -55.22 -53.09
N ARG A 6 20.73 -53.90 -53.23
CA ARG A 6 20.61 -52.90 -52.12
C ARG A 6 19.13 -52.77 -51.73
N PRO A 7 18.79 -52.83 -50.43
CA PRO A 7 17.43 -52.56 -49.98
C PRO A 7 17.11 -51.13 -50.22
N GLY A 8 15.99 -50.84 -50.91
CA GLY A 8 15.48 -49.45 -51.13
C GLY A 8 15.05 -48.80 -49.80
N LYS A 9 15.51 -47.60 -49.55
CA LYS A 9 15.01 -46.73 -48.46
C LYS A 9 13.50 -46.55 -48.63
N ARG A 10 12.72 -47.06 -47.71
CA ARG A 10 11.29 -46.70 -47.55
C ARG A 10 11.21 -45.24 -47.21
N GLY A 11 10.79 -44.40 -48.14
CA GLY A 11 10.44 -43.02 -47.90
C GLY A 11 9.29 -42.98 -46.88
N GLY A 12 9.55 -42.44 -45.69
CA GLY A 12 8.51 -42.22 -44.71
C GLY A 12 7.45 -41.29 -45.32
N ARG A 13 6.21 -41.71 -45.34
CA ARG A 13 5.07 -40.85 -45.69
C ARG A 13 5.05 -39.70 -44.68
N GLN A 14 5.33 -38.50 -45.13
CA GLN A 14 5.04 -37.28 -44.37
C GLN A 14 3.50 -37.17 -44.31
N ALA A 15 2.93 -37.49 -43.14
CA ALA A 15 1.53 -37.23 -42.86
C ALA A 15 1.41 -35.72 -42.63
N GLY A 16 0.71 -35.00 -43.51
CA GLY A 16 0.35 -33.59 -43.31
C GLY A 16 -0.74 -33.50 -42.26
N PHE A 17 -0.74 -32.39 -41.51
CA PHE A 17 -1.80 -32.06 -40.53
C PHE A 17 -3.15 -31.96 -41.23
N SER A 18 -4.19 -32.49 -40.60
CA SER A 18 -5.56 -32.32 -41.06
C SER A 18 -6.05 -30.90 -40.72
N LEU A 19 -6.90 -30.34 -41.59
CA LEU A 19 -7.50 -29.00 -41.34
C LEU A 19 -8.27 -28.96 -39.99
N LEU A 20 -8.92 -30.06 -39.64
CA LEU A 20 -9.61 -30.24 -38.38
C LEU A 20 -8.66 -30.14 -37.17
N GLU A 21 -7.48 -30.75 -37.24
CA GLU A 21 -6.46 -30.74 -36.18
C GLU A 21 -5.95 -29.32 -35.96
N VAL A 22 -5.70 -28.56 -37.04
CA VAL A 22 -5.30 -27.15 -36.94
C VAL A 22 -6.41 -26.30 -36.31
N MET A 23 -7.67 -26.52 -36.66
CA MET A 23 -8.80 -25.81 -36.06
C MET A 23 -8.92 -26.07 -34.54
N ILE A 24 -8.79 -27.35 -34.15
CA ILE A 24 -8.81 -27.73 -32.71
C ILE A 24 -7.62 -27.10 -31.98
N ALA A 25 -6.43 -27.13 -32.56
CA ALA A 25 -5.24 -26.56 -31.98
C ALA A 25 -5.40 -25.02 -31.73
N ILE A 26 -5.99 -24.30 -32.69
CA ILE A 26 -6.27 -22.86 -32.57
C ILE A 26 -7.28 -22.60 -31.46
N VAL A 27 -8.34 -23.39 -31.33
CA VAL A 27 -9.34 -23.24 -30.28
C VAL A 27 -8.70 -23.49 -28.90
N VAL A 28 -7.92 -24.55 -28.76
CA VAL A 28 -7.22 -24.83 -27.47
C VAL A 28 -6.23 -23.74 -27.14
N LEU A 29 -5.48 -23.23 -28.12
CA LEU A 29 -4.56 -22.11 -27.95
C LEU A 29 -5.31 -20.82 -27.54
N ALA A 30 -6.43 -20.51 -28.17
CA ALA A 30 -7.24 -19.33 -27.84
C ALA A 30 -7.77 -19.39 -26.40
N VAL A 31 -8.29 -20.53 -25.95
CA VAL A 31 -8.73 -20.75 -24.57
C VAL A 31 -7.55 -20.58 -23.59
N GLY A 32 -6.38 -21.12 -23.93
CA GLY A 32 -5.17 -20.96 -23.13
C GLY A 32 -4.75 -19.49 -22.97
N ILE A 33 -4.75 -18.71 -24.05
CA ILE A 33 -4.40 -17.29 -24.04
C ILE A 33 -5.41 -16.48 -23.20
N VAL A 34 -6.71 -16.70 -23.38
CA VAL A 34 -7.75 -15.99 -22.60
C VAL A 34 -7.61 -16.29 -21.10
N SER A 35 -7.31 -17.53 -20.74
CA SER A 35 -7.07 -17.90 -19.34
C SER A 35 -5.84 -17.22 -18.75
N LEU A 36 -4.74 -17.10 -19.51
CA LEU A 36 -3.54 -16.38 -19.08
C LEU A 36 -3.82 -14.88 -18.89
N LEU A 37 -4.55 -14.25 -19.80
CA LEU A 37 -4.93 -12.83 -19.66
C LEU A 37 -5.74 -12.59 -18.39
N GLY A 38 -6.65 -13.49 -18.02
CA GLY A 38 -7.40 -13.43 -16.77
C GLY A 38 -6.47 -13.48 -15.55
N LEU A 39 -5.48 -14.36 -15.54
CA LEU A 39 -4.49 -14.44 -14.46
C LEU A 39 -3.64 -13.17 -14.35
N PHE A 40 -3.22 -12.59 -15.47
CA PHE A 40 -2.46 -11.33 -15.47
C PHE A 40 -3.26 -10.18 -14.85
N THR A 41 -4.54 -10.06 -15.15
CA THR A 41 -5.40 -9.02 -14.58
C THR A 41 -5.48 -9.13 -13.06
N VAL A 42 -5.65 -10.34 -12.53
CA VAL A 42 -5.65 -10.60 -11.07
C VAL A 42 -4.29 -10.30 -10.45
N ALA A 43 -3.20 -10.70 -11.11
CA ALA A 43 -1.85 -10.46 -10.62
C ALA A 43 -1.55 -8.95 -10.50
N VAL A 44 -1.83 -8.16 -11.54
CA VAL A 44 -1.64 -6.70 -11.52
C VAL A 44 -2.48 -6.04 -10.42
N GLY A 45 -3.75 -6.44 -10.27
CA GLY A 45 -4.59 -5.90 -9.20
C GLY A 45 -4.08 -6.23 -7.80
N ASN A 46 -3.53 -7.42 -7.58
CA ASN A 46 -2.91 -7.76 -6.29
C ASN A 46 -1.63 -6.94 -6.02
N MET A 47 -0.84 -6.64 -7.06
CA MET A 47 0.34 -5.78 -6.93
C MET A 47 -0.04 -4.35 -6.51
N GLN A 48 -1.07 -3.77 -7.10
CA GLN A 48 -1.58 -2.45 -6.71
C GLN A 48 -2.03 -2.43 -5.26
N VAL A 49 -2.83 -3.42 -4.83
CA VAL A 49 -3.27 -3.52 -3.42
C VAL A 49 -2.08 -3.64 -2.47
N ALA A 50 -1.06 -4.43 -2.82
CA ALA A 50 0.13 -4.58 -1.98
C ALA A 50 0.92 -3.26 -1.86
N GLN A 51 0.98 -2.47 -2.93
CA GLN A 51 1.60 -1.14 -2.92
C GLN A 51 0.84 -0.17 -2.02
N GLU A 52 -0.48 -0.11 -2.13
CA GLU A 52 -1.33 0.72 -1.28
C GLU A 52 -1.24 0.32 0.21
N ASP A 53 -1.21 -0.99 0.52
CA ASP A 53 -0.97 -1.50 1.87
C ASP A 53 0.38 -1.03 2.43
N LEU A 54 1.44 -1.03 1.62
CA LEU A 54 2.77 -0.57 2.03
C LEU A 54 2.78 0.93 2.32
N ILE A 55 2.15 1.73 1.46
CA ILE A 55 1.99 3.17 1.65
C ILE A 55 1.23 3.45 2.95
N ALA A 56 0.12 2.77 3.20
CA ALA A 56 -0.68 2.94 4.41
C ALA A 56 0.15 2.65 5.67
N ARG A 57 0.96 1.59 5.66
CA ARG A 57 1.87 1.25 6.78
C ARG A 57 2.91 2.34 7.01
N GLN A 58 3.55 2.81 5.94
CA GLN A 58 4.57 3.86 6.01
C GLN A 58 3.98 5.17 6.55
N LYS A 59 2.80 5.59 6.06
CA LYS A 59 2.15 6.81 6.50
C LYS A 59 1.60 6.71 7.94
N ALA A 60 1.17 5.54 8.37
CA ALA A 60 0.79 5.31 9.76
C ALA A 60 2.00 5.39 10.70
N ALA A 61 3.12 4.77 10.34
CA ALA A 61 4.36 4.85 11.10
C ALA A 61 4.88 6.29 11.17
N GLN A 62 4.89 7.02 10.06
CA GLN A 62 5.30 8.41 9.99
C GLN A 62 4.47 9.31 10.93
N ALA A 63 3.15 9.12 10.96
CA ALA A 63 2.28 9.87 11.86
C ALA A 63 2.56 9.55 13.33
N LEU A 64 2.79 8.28 13.65
CA LEU A 64 3.14 7.85 15.01
C LEU A 64 4.47 8.45 15.46
N GLU A 65 5.49 8.39 14.60
CA GLU A 65 6.82 8.97 14.85
C GLU A 65 6.74 10.50 15.04
N SER A 66 5.89 11.19 14.28
CA SER A 66 5.67 12.63 14.42
C SER A 66 5.17 12.99 15.83
N VAL A 67 4.22 12.22 16.39
CA VAL A 67 3.72 12.44 17.76
C VAL A 67 4.83 12.22 18.79
N PHE A 68 5.63 11.15 18.65
CA PHE A 68 6.76 10.89 19.54
C PHE A 68 7.84 11.98 19.44
N ALA A 69 8.19 12.38 18.22
CA ALA A 69 9.17 13.45 17.99
C ALA A 69 8.72 14.77 18.61
N ALA A 70 7.44 15.15 18.46
CA ALA A 70 6.90 16.37 19.05
C ALA A 70 6.97 16.36 20.58
N ARG A 71 6.77 15.19 21.24
CA ARG A 71 6.98 15.04 22.68
C ARG A 71 8.47 15.14 23.04
N ASP A 72 9.32 14.42 22.35
CA ASP A 72 10.73 14.27 22.71
C ASP A 72 11.52 15.57 22.50
N THR A 73 11.14 16.35 21.48
CA THR A 73 11.67 17.70 21.23
C THR A 73 11.02 18.79 22.07
N ALA A 74 10.03 18.45 22.91
CA ALA A 74 9.27 19.39 23.72
C ALA A 74 8.46 20.43 22.91
N GLN A 75 8.18 20.16 21.64
CA GLN A 75 7.23 20.97 20.87
C GLN A 75 5.82 20.86 21.46
N LEU A 76 5.43 19.66 21.92
CA LEU A 76 4.18 19.43 22.62
C LEU A 76 4.41 18.97 24.04
N THR A 77 3.63 19.52 24.95
CA THR A 77 3.51 18.99 26.31
C THR A 77 2.64 17.73 26.29
N TYR A 78 2.81 16.86 27.29
CA TYR A 78 1.96 15.67 27.42
C TYR A 78 0.46 16.02 27.48
N ALA A 79 0.09 17.18 28.07
CA ALA A 79 -1.29 17.66 28.13
C ALA A 79 -1.86 17.95 26.73
N GLN A 80 -1.05 18.46 25.82
CA GLN A 80 -1.45 18.78 24.44
C GLN A 80 -1.56 17.55 23.54
N ILE A 81 -0.92 16.43 23.91
CA ILE A 81 -1.00 15.17 23.16
C ILE A 81 -2.33 14.49 23.43
N GLN A 82 -3.39 15.09 22.93
CA GLN A 82 -4.78 14.60 22.96
C GLN A 82 -5.50 15.09 21.70
N ASN A 83 -6.67 14.51 21.44
CA ASN A 83 -7.54 15.05 20.41
C ASN A 83 -8.17 16.36 20.85
N VAL A 84 -8.53 17.22 19.89
CA VAL A 84 -9.15 18.53 20.13
C VAL A 84 -10.40 18.43 21.03
N ALA A 85 -11.21 17.39 20.85
CA ALA A 85 -12.37 17.12 21.71
C ALA A 85 -12.02 16.97 23.21
N ASN A 86 -10.77 16.60 23.50
CA ASN A 86 -10.25 16.40 24.87
C ASN A 86 -9.29 17.53 25.30
N GLY A 87 -9.27 18.66 24.57
CA GLY A 87 -8.42 19.81 24.88
C GLY A 87 -6.99 19.72 24.37
N GLY A 88 -6.69 18.80 23.45
CA GLY A 88 -5.39 18.67 22.80
C GLY A 88 -5.32 19.35 21.43
N VAL A 89 -4.34 18.94 20.60
CA VAL A 89 -4.05 19.57 19.30
C VAL A 89 -4.40 18.69 18.10
N PHE A 90 -4.57 17.38 18.29
CA PHE A 90 -4.82 16.45 17.19
C PHE A 90 -6.28 16.48 16.76
N LEU A 91 -6.52 16.59 15.44
CA LEU A 91 -7.85 16.67 14.87
C LEU A 91 -8.65 15.40 15.13
N ASN A 92 -9.96 15.55 15.32
CA ASN A 92 -10.86 14.41 15.52
C ASN A 92 -11.33 13.82 14.20
N GLY A 93 -11.48 12.50 14.19
CA GLY A 93 -12.02 11.76 13.04
C GLY A 93 -11.09 11.71 11.83
N PRO A 94 -11.55 11.07 10.73
CA PRO A 94 -10.76 10.93 9.52
C PRO A 94 -10.48 12.28 8.86
N GLN A 95 -9.20 12.55 8.57
CA GLN A 95 -8.75 13.72 7.83
C GLN A 95 -8.12 13.29 6.50
N PRO A 96 -8.18 14.10 5.44
CA PRO A 96 -7.39 13.86 4.23
C PRO A 96 -5.91 13.71 4.57
N LEU A 97 -5.19 12.88 3.82
CA LEU A 97 -3.76 12.73 4.00
C LEU A 97 -3.06 13.94 3.35
N LEU A 98 -2.81 14.98 4.15
CA LEU A 98 -2.13 16.21 3.73
C LEU A 98 -0.67 16.20 4.15
N GLN A 99 0.13 17.03 3.49
CA GLN A 99 1.49 17.31 3.94
C GLN A 99 1.46 18.00 5.30
N PRO A 100 2.45 17.72 6.18
CA PRO A 100 2.53 18.36 7.48
C PRO A 100 2.60 19.89 7.34
N GLY A 101 1.99 20.58 8.29
CA GLY A 101 2.05 22.03 8.39
C GLY A 101 3.45 22.55 8.79
N PRO A 102 3.58 23.86 9.02
CA PRO A 102 4.86 24.49 9.36
C PRO A 102 5.48 23.97 10.67
N ASP A 103 4.68 23.41 11.57
CA ASP A 103 5.17 22.82 12.82
C ASP A 103 5.77 21.41 12.63
N GLY A 104 5.54 20.79 11.45
CA GLY A 104 5.99 19.44 11.13
C GLY A 104 5.24 18.34 11.87
N ILE A 105 4.20 18.66 12.66
CA ILE A 105 3.42 17.70 13.42
C ILE A 105 2.22 17.28 12.59
N ILE A 106 2.08 15.98 12.39
CA ILE A 106 1.04 15.40 11.56
C ILE A 106 -0.28 15.26 12.32
N GLY A 107 -1.38 15.68 11.72
CA GLY A 107 -2.74 15.54 12.26
C GLY A 107 -3.22 16.73 13.09
N THR A 108 -2.61 17.88 12.90
CA THR A 108 -2.94 19.15 13.56
C THR A 108 -3.69 20.11 12.63
N ALA A 109 -4.14 21.23 13.13
CA ALA A 109 -4.99 22.17 12.39
C ALA A 109 -4.25 22.95 11.29
N ASP A 110 -2.93 22.96 11.30
CA ASP A 110 -2.09 23.64 10.31
C ASP A 110 -1.69 22.75 9.12
N ASP A 111 -2.10 21.46 9.12
CA ASP A 111 -2.04 20.57 7.98
C ASP A 111 -3.05 21.00 6.89
N VAL A 112 -2.80 22.13 6.21
CA VAL A 112 -3.69 22.72 5.20
C VAL A 112 -3.08 22.70 3.79
N GLY A 113 -2.00 21.97 3.62
CA GLY A 113 -1.25 21.86 2.37
C GLY A 113 -1.91 20.98 1.30
N PRO A 114 -1.22 20.75 0.18
CA PRO A 114 -1.65 19.77 -0.82
C PRO A 114 -1.69 18.36 -0.25
N PRO A 115 -2.37 17.42 -0.95
CA PRO A 115 -2.29 16.01 -0.58
C PRO A 115 -0.84 15.56 -0.41
N ASP A 116 -0.60 14.73 0.59
CA ASP A 116 0.67 14.06 0.76
C ASP A 116 0.97 13.20 -0.48
N GLN A 117 2.22 12.90 -0.74
CA GLN A 117 2.63 12.26 -1.99
C GLN A 117 3.73 11.23 -1.75
N ILE A 118 3.84 10.31 -2.67
CA ILE A 118 5.01 9.45 -2.83
C ILE A 118 5.72 9.82 -4.13
N ILE A 119 7.03 9.69 -4.12
CA ILE A 119 7.88 9.87 -5.30
C ILE A 119 8.37 8.48 -5.70
N LEU A 120 8.10 8.12 -6.93
CA LEU A 120 8.57 6.87 -7.53
C LEU A 120 9.69 7.21 -8.53
N PRO A 121 10.73 6.38 -8.62
CA PRO A 121 11.76 6.57 -9.61
C PRO A 121 11.18 6.49 -11.02
N GLY A 122 11.65 7.36 -11.89
CA GLY A 122 11.33 7.35 -13.30
C GLY A 122 11.98 6.18 -14.06
N PRO A 123 11.99 6.24 -15.41
CA PRO A 123 12.60 5.22 -16.26
C PRO A 123 14.09 4.96 -16.01
N ASP A 124 14.82 5.92 -15.44
CA ASP A 124 16.23 5.77 -15.10
C ASP A 124 16.44 4.96 -13.79
N GLY A 125 15.39 4.70 -13.02
CA GLY A 125 15.43 3.95 -11.77
C GLY A 125 16.05 4.68 -10.59
N LEU A 126 16.36 5.98 -10.73
CA LEU A 126 16.96 6.83 -9.70
C LEU A 126 15.91 7.79 -9.14
N LEU A 127 15.96 8.03 -7.81
CA LEU A 127 15.14 9.06 -7.16
C LEU A 127 15.90 10.41 -7.15
N GLY A 128 15.15 11.52 -7.24
CA GLY A 128 15.68 12.87 -7.22
C GLY A 128 16.11 13.37 -8.61
N THR A 129 15.64 12.72 -9.66
CA THR A 129 15.86 13.09 -11.06
C THR A 129 14.63 13.73 -11.69
N GLY A 130 14.77 14.34 -12.87
CA GLY A 130 13.69 15.10 -13.50
C GLY A 130 12.56 14.25 -14.10
N ASP A 131 12.72 12.94 -14.15
CA ASP A 131 11.75 11.97 -14.66
C ASP A 131 11.00 11.21 -13.55
N ASP A 132 11.22 11.59 -12.29
CA ASP A 132 10.48 11.04 -11.14
C ASP A 132 8.97 11.24 -11.27
N VAL A 133 8.23 10.20 -10.92
CA VAL A 133 6.76 10.21 -10.94
C VAL A 133 6.22 10.57 -9.57
N ILE A 134 5.53 11.70 -9.47
CA ILE A 134 4.86 12.15 -8.25
C ILE A 134 3.43 11.58 -8.22
N VAL A 135 3.12 10.79 -7.20
CA VAL A 135 1.80 10.18 -7.00
C VAL A 135 1.15 10.81 -5.76
N PRO A 136 0.12 11.66 -5.94
CA PRO A 136 -0.60 12.23 -4.80
C PRO A 136 -1.47 11.18 -4.11
N LEU A 137 -1.52 11.25 -2.77
CA LEU A 137 -2.28 10.32 -1.92
C LEU A 137 -3.69 10.84 -1.59
N SER A 138 -4.37 11.50 -2.55
CA SER A 138 -5.69 12.09 -2.38
C SER A 138 -6.81 11.08 -2.06
N GLY A 139 -6.59 9.79 -2.34
CA GLY A 139 -7.52 8.70 -1.99
C GLY A 139 -7.35 8.13 -0.58
N PHE A 140 -6.38 8.67 0.19
CA PHE A 140 -6.09 8.21 1.55
C PHE A 140 -6.62 9.17 2.58
N THR A 141 -7.09 8.63 3.70
CA THR A 141 -7.44 9.40 4.90
C THR A 141 -6.67 8.87 6.10
N ARG A 142 -6.37 9.76 7.05
CA ARG A 142 -5.69 9.45 8.30
C ARG A 142 -6.57 9.88 9.47
N GLN A 143 -6.64 9.04 10.48
CA GLN A 143 -7.24 9.36 11.78
C GLN A 143 -6.22 9.05 12.88
N ILE A 144 -6.04 10.00 13.79
CA ILE A 144 -5.19 9.85 14.98
C ILE A 144 -6.10 9.94 16.20
N ASP A 145 -6.28 8.81 16.87
CA ASP A 145 -7.07 8.74 18.11
C ASP A 145 -6.14 8.59 19.30
N ILE A 146 -6.28 9.48 20.27
CA ILE A 146 -5.51 9.45 21.51
C ILE A 146 -6.45 9.22 22.66
N THR A 147 -6.37 8.04 23.26
CA THR A 147 -7.27 7.57 24.30
C THR A 147 -6.54 7.36 25.62
N GLN A 148 -7.29 7.46 26.70
CA GLN A 148 -6.80 7.18 28.04
C GLN A 148 -6.61 5.67 28.23
N VAL A 149 -5.60 5.31 29.00
CA VAL A 149 -5.37 3.93 29.42
C VAL A 149 -5.95 3.76 30.82
N PHE A 150 -6.56 2.62 31.07
CA PHE A 150 -7.17 2.30 32.35
C PHE A 150 -6.31 1.26 33.10
N LEU A 151 -6.14 1.51 34.39
CA LEU A 151 -5.54 0.54 35.32
C LEU A 151 -6.50 -0.65 35.55
N PRO A 152 -6.00 -1.79 36.04
CA PRO A 152 -6.86 -2.92 36.41
C PRO A 152 -7.95 -2.59 37.44
N SER A 153 -7.78 -1.52 38.21
CA SER A 153 -8.76 -0.97 39.15
C SER A 153 -9.92 -0.25 38.49
N GLY A 154 -9.88 -0.01 37.16
CA GLY A 154 -10.82 0.80 36.42
C GLY A 154 -10.55 2.30 36.45
N ALA A 155 -9.55 2.76 37.22
CA ALA A 155 -9.13 4.14 37.21
C ALA A 155 -8.30 4.48 35.96
N VAL A 156 -8.34 5.75 35.53
CA VAL A 156 -7.51 6.23 34.43
C VAL A 156 -6.06 6.29 34.91
N ASP A 157 -5.12 5.80 34.07
CA ASP A 157 -3.70 6.04 34.26
C ASP A 157 -3.34 7.43 33.70
N PRO A 158 -3.03 8.43 34.58
CA PRO A 158 -2.73 9.78 34.13
C PRO A 158 -1.39 9.89 33.40
N SER A 159 -0.54 8.87 33.54
CA SER A 159 0.81 8.86 32.99
C SER A 159 0.92 8.18 31.62
N LEU A 160 -0.13 7.54 31.15
CA LEU A 160 -0.11 6.74 29.93
C LEU A 160 -1.32 7.04 29.02
N ARG A 161 -1.06 7.15 27.73
CA ARG A 161 -2.08 7.25 26.69
C ARG A 161 -1.79 6.28 25.58
N GLN A 162 -2.84 5.77 24.96
CA GLN A 162 -2.74 4.99 23.73
C GLN A 162 -2.95 5.91 22.54
N ILE A 163 -2.04 5.86 21.57
CA ILE A 163 -2.16 6.51 20.28
C ILE A 163 -2.52 5.43 19.28
N THR A 164 -3.62 5.61 18.55
CA THR A 164 -4.05 4.73 17.48
C THR A 164 -4.08 5.53 16.18
N VAL A 165 -3.29 5.13 15.21
CA VAL A 165 -3.29 5.73 13.87
C VAL A 165 -3.97 4.78 12.92
N THR A 166 -5.00 5.26 12.25
CA THR A 166 -5.76 4.53 11.23
C THR A 166 -5.61 5.21 9.88
N ILE A 167 -5.12 4.49 8.90
CA ILE A 167 -5.09 4.93 7.49
C ILE A 167 -6.16 4.16 6.74
N SER A 168 -7.05 4.89 6.04
CA SER A 168 -8.10 4.30 5.22
C SER A 168 -7.91 4.72 3.77
N TYR A 169 -8.14 3.81 2.83
CA TYR A 169 -7.97 4.03 1.40
C TYR A 169 -8.91 3.13 0.60
N ALA A 170 -9.26 3.57 -0.60
CA ALA A 170 -10.10 2.80 -1.52
C ALA A 170 -9.22 2.02 -2.50
N THR A 171 -9.48 0.72 -2.64
CA THR A 171 -8.83 -0.11 -3.66
C THR A 171 -9.79 -0.37 -4.81
N PRO A 172 -9.34 -0.31 -6.09
CA PRO A 172 -10.23 -0.48 -7.24
C PRO A 172 -11.00 -1.80 -7.27
N GLN A 173 -10.44 -2.86 -6.67
CA GLN A 173 -10.97 -4.23 -6.76
C GLN A 173 -11.62 -4.74 -5.47
N ARG A 174 -11.33 -4.15 -4.30
CA ARG A 174 -11.73 -4.68 -2.98
C ARG A 174 -12.48 -3.69 -2.09
N GLY A 175 -12.84 -2.51 -2.62
CA GLY A 175 -13.51 -1.47 -1.84
C GLY A 175 -12.57 -0.79 -0.83
N PHE A 176 -13.12 -0.29 0.26
CA PHE A 176 -12.34 0.37 1.32
C PHE A 176 -11.54 -0.62 2.15
N ARG A 177 -10.29 -0.24 2.44
CA ARG A 177 -9.40 -0.94 3.35
C ARG A 177 -8.89 0.02 4.41
N THR A 178 -8.53 -0.54 5.56
CA THR A 178 -7.94 0.20 6.67
C THR A 178 -6.69 -0.53 7.15
N TYR A 179 -5.67 0.25 7.47
CA TYR A 179 -4.51 -0.19 8.23
C TYR A 179 -4.46 0.57 9.54
N GLN A 180 -4.28 -0.13 10.65
CA GLN A 180 -4.25 0.45 11.97
C GLN A 180 -2.98 0.04 12.70
N VAL A 181 -2.36 1.00 13.38
CA VAL A 181 -1.25 0.77 14.30
C VAL A 181 -1.53 1.51 15.60
N ALA A 182 -1.21 0.87 16.71
CA ALA A 182 -1.34 1.48 18.02
C ALA A 182 -0.01 1.43 18.79
N SER A 183 0.23 2.45 19.60
CA SER A 183 1.37 2.53 20.50
C SER A 183 0.97 3.26 21.78
N TYR A 184 1.84 3.23 22.77
CA TYR A 184 1.62 3.93 24.04
C TYR A 184 2.64 5.04 24.22
N ILE A 185 2.17 6.18 24.73
CA ILE A 185 3.01 7.32 25.05
C ILE A 185 2.88 7.63 26.54
N SER A 186 4.02 7.76 27.23
CA SER A 186 4.03 8.07 28.64
C SER A 186 4.30 9.56 28.89
N SER A 187 3.89 10.05 30.06
CA SER A 187 4.24 11.41 30.54
C SER A 187 5.71 11.54 30.91
N TYR A 188 6.41 10.43 31.12
CA TYR A 188 7.85 10.40 31.41
C TYR A 188 8.66 10.44 30.10
N ARG A 189 9.75 11.19 30.14
CA ARG A 189 10.74 11.28 29.07
C ARG A 189 11.88 10.33 29.31
#